data_95991e7a4bf670ab7e8b3f3c6fdc597b
#
_entry.id   95991e7a4bf670ab7e8b3f3c6fdc597b
#
_cell.length_a   1.000
_cell.length_b   1.000
_cell.length_c   1.000
_cell.angle_alpha   90.00
_cell.angle_beta   90.00
_cell.angle_gamma   90.00
#
_symmetry.space_group_name_H-M   'P 1'
#
loop_
_entity.id
_entity.type
_entity.pdbx_description
1 polymer ?
#
loop_
_entity_poly.entity_id
_entity_poly.type
_entity_poly.pdbx_seq_one_letter_code
_entity_poly.pdbx_strand_id
1 'polypeptide(L)'
;PLRNATSFNRETVRNLLKEFDNVHIMAGHTHYAQNYIDGDVYEHIHGAVCGAWWKSTINVDGTPNGYGVYDISGSKIENWYYKPTRLSKDFQIRMYRGETTFAGGYKFTYTASDEIVANIWNSDDRNWKVEVYENGNKTGEMTREKSLDAWGAGYHVGVLSANPDSHGKTTYDHFYHYKLKDAKAAVEIRATDCFGKVYTQNVFTTAAETDYPMVDNYPAVAE
;
A
#
# COMPACT_ATOMS: atom_id res chain seq x y z
N PRO A 1 7.29 -15.87 -4.23
CA PRO A 1 6.93 -15.08 -5.42
C PRO A 1 7.76 -15.45 -6.63
N LEU A 2 7.13 -15.57 -7.80
CA LEU A 2 7.85 -15.89 -9.06
C LEU A 2 8.75 -14.75 -9.53
N ARG A 3 8.43 -13.53 -9.16
CA ARG A 3 9.27 -12.37 -9.48
C ARG A 3 10.58 -12.34 -8.69
N ASN A 4 10.67 -13.05 -7.59
CA ASN A 4 11.90 -13.08 -6.81
C ASN A 4 13.06 -13.71 -7.61
N ALA A 5 14.18 -12.99 -7.73
CA ALA A 5 15.33 -13.41 -8.51
C ALA A 5 16.00 -14.72 -8.05
N THR A 6 15.75 -15.14 -6.81
CA THR A 6 16.33 -16.36 -6.23
C THR A 6 15.50 -17.62 -6.46
N SER A 7 14.30 -17.51 -7.03
CA SER A 7 13.44 -18.67 -7.26
C SER A 7 14.03 -19.60 -8.33
N PHE A 8 14.28 -20.84 -7.95
CA PHE A 8 14.74 -21.88 -8.88
C PHE A 8 13.63 -22.20 -9.92
N ASN A 9 14.00 -22.43 -11.17
CA ASN A 9 13.08 -22.67 -12.29
C ASN A 9 12.04 -21.55 -12.57
N ARG A 10 12.25 -20.35 -12.06
CA ARG A 10 11.32 -19.22 -12.24
C ARG A 10 10.94 -18.99 -13.70
N GLU A 11 11.91 -18.89 -14.58
CA GLU A 11 11.67 -18.60 -16.01
C GLU A 11 10.91 -19.75 -16.70
N THR A 12 11.22 -20.99 -16.34
CA THR A 12 10.51 -22.17 -16.87
C THR A 12 9.03 -22.13 -16.48
N VAL A 13 8.74 -21.85 -15.19
CA VAL A 13 7.36 -21.76 -14.71
C VAL A 13 6.62 -20.59 -15.37
N ARG A 14 7.24 -19.42 -15.49
CA ARG A 14 6.64 -18.27 -16.18
C ARG A 14 6.32 -18.56 -17.63
N ASN A 15 7.22 -19.23 -18.35
CA ASN A 15 7.00 -19.57 -19.74
C ASN A 15 5.85 -20.57 -19.92
N LEU A 16 5.73 -21.56 -19.03
CA LEU A 16 4.59 -22.48 -19.02
C LEU A 16 3.27 -21.75 -18.73
N LEU A 17 3.27 -20.81 -17.80
CA LEU A 17 2.08 -20.04 -17.44
C LEU A 17 1.58 -19.14 -18.57
N LYS A 18 2.47 -18.65 -19.45
CA LYS A 18 2.10 -17.83 -20.62
C LYS A 18 1.30 -18.58 -21.69
N GLU A 19 1.20 -19.90 -21.58
CA GLU A 19 0.35 -20.73 -22.46
C GLU A 19 -1.14 -20.67 -22.08
N PHE A 20 -1.48 -20.03 -20.94
CA PHE A 20 -2.83 -19.92 -20.41
C PHE A 20 -3.29 -18.48 -20.38
N ASP A 21 -4.57 -18.25 -20.62
CA ASP A 21 -5.23 -16.95 -20.44
C ASP A 21 -5.58 -16.72 -18.96
N ASN A 22 -5.56 -15.47 -18.52
CA ASN A 22 -5.99 -15.05 -17.16
C ASN A 22 -5.29 -15.80 -16.02
N VAL A 23 -3.98 -15.81 -16.04
CA VAL A 23 -3.18 -16.49 -15.01
C VAL A 23 -3.04 -15.61 -13.76
N HIS A 24 -3.44 -16.17 -12.63
CA HIS A 24 -3.25 -15.55 -11.33
C HIS A 24 -2.34 -16.39 -10.44
N ILE A 25 -1.34 -15.75 -9.84
CA ILE A 25 -0.41 -16.38 -8.90
C ILE A 25 -0.59 -15.69 -7.54
N MET A 26 -1.01 -16.45 -6.53
CA MET A 26 -1.11 -15.96 -5.16
C MET A 26 0.16 -16.35 -4.40
N ALA A 27 0.84 -15.33 -3.83
CA ALA A 27 2.09 -15.53 -3.12
C ALA A 27 2.13 -14.72 -1.81
N GLY A 28 2.99 -15.14 -0.91
CA GLY A 28 3.31 -14.46 0.33
C GLY A 28 4.82 -14.44 0.57
N HIS A 29 5.29 -14.65 1.80
CA HIS A 29 6.67 -14.80 2.22
C HIS A 29 7.44 -13.48 2.43
N THR A 30 7.19 -12.46 1.64
CA THR A 30 7.98 -11.22 1.63
C THR A 30 7.66 -10.27 2.78
N HIS A 31 6.50 -10.46 3.44
CA HIS A 31 5.97 -9.58 4.50
C HIS A 31 5.78 -8.13 4.04
N TYR A 32 5.42 -7.96 2.77
CA TYR A 32 4.94 -6.71 2.19
C TYR A 32 3.94 -7.03 1.06
N ALA A 33 3.08 -6.08 0.73
CA ALA A 33 2.14 -6.21 -0.36
C ALA A 33 2.78 -5.80 -1.68
N GLN A 34 2.50 -6.53 -2.75
CA GLN A 34 2.95 -6.17 -4.09
C GLN A 34 2.16 -6.91 -5.16
N ASN A 35 1.69 -6.20 -6.16
CA ASN A 35 0.99 -6.78 -7.29
C ASN A 35 1.76 -6.51 -8.57
N TYR A 36 1.95 -7.55 -9.38
CA TYR A 36 2.67 -7.46 -10.65
C TYR A 36 1.85 -8.03 -11.78
N ILE A 37 1.88 -7.34 -12.90
CA ILE A 37 1.28 -7.80 -14.15
C ILE A 37 2.40 -7.96 -15.18
N ASP A 38 2.56 -9.17 -15.70
CA ASP A 38 3.51 -9.50 -16.76
C ASP A 38 2.78 -10.21 -17.90
N GLY A 39 2.43 -9.45 -18.95
CA GLY A 39 1.51 -9.93 -19.98
C GLY A 39 0.15 -10.25 -19.37
N ASP A 40 -0.27 -11.50 -19.50
CA ASP A 40 -1.54 -12.02 -18.96
C ASP A 40 -1.37 -12.71 -17.58
N VAL A 41 -0.17 -12.66 -17.01
CA VAL A 41 0.11 -13.24 -15.70
C VAL A 41 0.04 -12.16 -14.63
N TYR A 42 -0.87 -12.33 -13.69
CA TYR A 42 -1.03 -11.43 -12.55
C TYR A 42 -0.52 -12.10 -11.27
N GLU A 43 0.56 -11.61 -10.70
CA GLU A 43 1.11 -12.10 -9.43
C GLU A 43 0.68 -11.19 -8.27
N HIS A 44 -0.10 -11.77 -7.36
CA HIS A 44 -0.55 -11.15 -6.12
C HIS A 44 0.38 -11.57 -4.98
N ILE A 45 1.13 -10.62 -4.44
CA ILE A 45 1.95 -10.84 -3.25
C ILE A 45 1.29 -10.11 -2.09
N HIS A 46 0.79 -10.87 -1.12
CA HIS A 46 0.07 -10.31 0.02
C HIS A 46 0.99 -10.00 1.18
N GLY A 47 0.66 -8.93 1.90
CA GLY A 47 1.20 -8.68 3.21
C GLY A 47 0.89 -9.84 4.18
N ALA A 48 1.72 -10.01 5.17
CA ALA A 48 1.59 -11.09 6.14
C ALA A 48 0.57 -10.75 7.24
N VAL A 49 -0.21 -11.75 7.66
CA VAL A 49 -1.10 -11.63 8.83
C VAL A 49 -0.31 -11.37 10.13
N CYS A 50 0.91 -11.87 10.19
CA CYS A 50 1.82 -11.71 11.33
C CYS A 50 2.64 -10.41 11.30
N GLY A 51 2.45 -9.54 10.30
CA GLY A 51 3.22 -8.31 10.12
C GLY A 51 4.70 -8.54 9.85
N ALA A 52 5.51 -7.53 10.18
CA ALA A 52 6.96 -7.60 10.01
C ALA A 52 7.58 -8.66 10.94
N TRP A 53 7.76 -9.87 10.46
CA TRP A 53 8.43 -10.99 11.16
C TRP A 53 7.91 -11.22 12.59
N TRP A 54 6.58 -11.24 12.77
CA TRP A 54 5.90 -11.47 14.06
C TRP A 54 6.24 -10.43 15.16
N LYS A 55 6.75 -9.27 14.79
CA LYS A 55 7.18 -8.24 15.75
C LYS A 55 6.29 -7.01 15.77
N SER A 56 5.35 -6.90 14.84
CA SER A 56 4.55 -5.69 14.71
C SER A 56 3.16 -5.98 14.14
N THR A 57 2.28 -4.99 14.26
CA THR A 57 0.90 -5.03 13.76
C THR A 57 0.80 -4.55 12.31
N ILE A 58 1.92 -4.21 11.67
CA ILE A 58 2.00 -3.80 10.27
C ILE A 58 3.14 -4.52 9.56
N ASN A 59 3.06 -4.61 8.25
CA ASN A 59 4.14 -5.09 7.40
C ASN A 59 5.22 -4.02 7.21
N VAL A 60 6.38 -4.42 6.69
CA VAL A 60 7.52 -3.50 6.53
C VAL A 60 7.26 -2.34 5.56
N ASP A 61 6.34 -2.52 4.65
CA ASP A 61 5.87 -1.53 3.67
C ASP A 61 4.70 -0.66 4.18
N GLY A 62 4.36 -0.79 5.46
CA GLY A 62 3.23 -0.07 6.06
C GLY A 62 1.85 -0.67 5.76
N THR A 63 1.76 -1.73 4.97
CA THR A 63 0.50 -2.47 4.77
C THR A 63 0.02 -3.02 6.11
N PRO A 64 -1.24 -2.81 6.51
CA PRO A 64 -1.77 -3.46 7.70
C PRO A 64 -1.64 -4.98 7.63
N ASN A 65 -1.53 -5.66 8.77
CA ASN A 65 -1.63 -7.11 8.79
C ASN A 65 -2.94 -7.56 8.15
N GLY A 66 -2.89 -8.54 7.28
CA GLY A 66 -4.09 -8.94 6.54
C GLY A 66 -3.86 -10.08 5.56
N TYR A 67 -4.84 -10.26 4.68
CA TYR A 67 -4.87 -11.33 3.69
C TYR A 67 -5.68 -10.94 2.45
N GLY A 68 -5.44 -11.61 1.34
CA GLY A 68 -6.25 -11.47 0.13
C GLY A 68 -7.54 -12.28 0.23
N VAL A 69 -8.62 -11.71 -0.28
CA VAL A 69 -9.93 -12.38 -0.46
C VAL A 69 -10.24 -12.39 -1.94
N TYR A 70 -10.65 -13.53 -2.46
CA TYR A 70 -10.93 -13.74 -3.88
C TYR A 70 -12.30 -14.38 -4.07
N ASP A 71 -13.11 -13.79 -4.93
CA ASP A 71 -14.38 -14.35 -5.36
C ASP A 71 -14.15 -15.08 -6.69
N ILE A 72 -14.32 -16.40 -6.69
CA ILE A 72 -14.01 -17.27 -7.85
C ILE A 72 -15.29 -17.90 -8.38
N SER A 73 -15.53 -17.78 -9.69
CA SER A 73 -16.64 -18.43 -10.38
C SER A 73 -16.09 -19.26 -11.55
N GLY A 74 -16.21 -20.57 -11.43
CA GLY A 74 -15.58 -21.47 -12.40
C GLY A 74 -14.06 -21.30 -12.45
N SER A 75 -13.53 -20.90 -13.59
CA SER A 75 -12.09 -20.63 -13.80
C SER A 75 -11.74 -19.13 -13.72
N LYS A 76 -12.67 -18.27 -13.32
CA LYS A 76 -12.46 -16.82 -13.30
C LYS A 76 -12.42 -16.30 -11.89
N ILE A 77 -11.53 -15.33 -11.67
CA ILE A 77 -11.56 -14.47 -10.48
C ILE A 77 -12.44 -13.27 -10.83
N GLU A 78 -13.62 -13.19 -10.20
CA GLU A 78 -14.60 -12.14 -10.46
C GLU A 78 -14.31 -10.87 -9.66
N ASN A 79 -13.66 -11.02 -8.49
CA ASN A 79 -13.31 -9.92 -7.62
C ASN A 79 -12.20 -10.33 -6.67
N TRP A 80 -11.41 -9.38 -6.21
CA TRP A 80 -10.48 -9.56 -5.09
C TRP A 80 -10.26 -8.25 -4.34
N TYR A 81 -9.89 -8.37 -3.07
CA TYR A 81 -9.47 -7.24 -2.25
C TYR A 81 -8.53 -7.71 -1.12
N TYR A 82 -7.76 -6.79 -0.60
CA TYR A 82 -7.00 -7.01 0.61
C TYR A 82 -7.87 -6.76 1.83
N LYS A 83 -7.95 -7.72 2.76
CA LYS A 83 -8.69 -7.58 4.02
C LYS A 83 -7.71 -7.36 5.17
N PRO A 84 -7.55 -6.12 5.66
CA PRO A 84 -6.79 -5.86 6.87
C PRO A 84 -7.43 -6.55 8.07
N THR A 85 -6.62 -7.18 8.92
CA THR A 85 -7.11 -7.66 10.22
C THR A 85 -7.51 -6.48 11.08
N ARG A 86 -8.60 -6.59 11.84
CA ARG A 86 -9.15 -5.54 12.70
C ARG A 86 -9.60 -4.24 12.01
N LEU A 87 -9.55 -4.16 10.69
CA LEU A 87 -9.97 -2.98 9.94
C LEU A 87 -10.99 -3.36 8.88
N SER A 88 -11.81 -2.40 8.48
CA SER A 88 -12.74 -2.57 7.36
C SER A 88 -12.02 -2.98 6.08
N LYS A 89 -12.66 -3.80 5.25
CA LYS A 89 -12.20 -4.09 3.88
C LYS A 89 -12.11 -2.84 3.00
N ASP A 90 -12.74 -1.75 3.41
CA ASP A 90 -12.69 -0.48 2.69
C ASP A 90 -11.48 0.39 3.09
N PHE A 91 -10.73 -0.02 4.12
CA PHE A 91 -9.48 0.63 4.48
C PHE A 91 -8.35 0.10 3.59
N GLN A 92 -8.13 0.75 2.45
CA GLN A 92 -7.15 0.35 1.44
C GLN A 92 -6.03 1.37 1.24
N ILE A 93 -6.09 2.51 1.92
CA ILE A 93 -5.22 3.65 1.66
C ILE A 93 -4.75 4.26 2.97
N ARG A 94 -3.49 4.68 3.00
CA ARG A 94 -2.97 5.62 3.99
C ARG A 94 -2.23 6.74 3.29
N MET A 95 -2.54 7.97 3.67
CA MET A 95 -1.93 9.16 3.07
C MET A 95 -1.11 9.96 4.08
N TYR A 96 -0.07 10.60 3.56
CA TYR A 96 0.81 11.49 4.29
C TYR A 96 1.05 12.77 3.50
N ARG A 97 1.31 13.87 4.19
CA ARG A 97 1.98 15.03 3.59
C ARG A 97 3.48 14.80 3.49
N GLY A 98 4.19 15.60 2.69
CA GLY A 98 5.61 15.45 2.42
C GLY A 98 6.49 15.36 3.65
N GLU A 99 6.19 16.12 4.71
CA GLU A 99 6.83 15.99 6.01
C GLU A 99 5.89 15.35 7.02
N THR A 100 6.31 14.23 7.60
CA THR A 100 5.54 13.54 8.63
C THR A 100 6.48 13.11 9.76
N THR A 101 6.12 13.42 11.00
CA THR A 101 6.85 13.00 12.21
C THR A 101 6.00 12.03 13.00
N PHE A 102 6.60 10.93 13.43
CA PHE A 102 5.93 9.89 14.18
C PHE A 102 6.39 9.85 15.65
N ALA A 103 5.61 9.19 16.49
CA ALA A 103 6.01 8.89 17.86
C ALA A 103 7.38 8.19 17.86
N GLY A 104 8.22 8.49 18.84
CA GLY A 104 9.61 8.01 18.86
C GLY A 104 10.61 8.90 18.10
N GLY A 105 10.15 9.97 17.45
CA GLY A 105 11.02 11.00 16.86
C GLY A 105 11.68 10.61 15.54
N TYR A 106 11.28 9.50 14.91
CA TYR A 106 11.76 9.15 13.57
C TYR A 106 11.04 10.01 12.53
N LYS A 107 11.74 11.02 12.05
CA LYS A 107 11.21 11.99 11.10
C LYS A 107 11.48 11.56 9.66
N PHE A 108 10.46 11.60 8.83
CA PHE A 108 10.56 11.44 7.40
C PHE A 108 10.29 12.74 6.69
N THR A 109 11.07 12.99 5.66
CA THR A 109 10.78 13.99 4.65
C THR A 109 10.73 13.26 3.32
N TYR A 110 9.55 13.16 2.73
CA TYR A 110 9.42 12.55 1.40
C TYR A 110 10.04 13.46 0.35
N THR A 111 9.52 14.68 0.24
CA THR A 111 10.01 15.71 -0.66
C THR A 111 9.75 17.09 -0.07
N ALA A 112 8.77 17.80 -0.59
CA ALA A 112 8.36 19.12 -0.12
C ALA A 112 7.08 19.05 0.71
N SER A 113 6.85 20.06 1.55
CA SER A 113 5.64 20.15 2.39
C SER A 113 4.34 20.27 1.59
N ASP A 114 4.42 20.64 0.30
CA ASP A 114 3.31 20.72 -0.63
C ASP A 114 3.07 19.42 -1.42
N GLU A 115 3.73 18.33 -1.05
CA GLU A 115 3.51 17.02 -1.64
C GLU A 115 2.71 16.10 -0.74
N ILE A 116 1.87 15.28 -1.34
CA ILE A 116 1.18 14.18 -0.67
C ILE A 116 1.66 12.85 -1.22
N VAL A 117 1.74 11.86 -0.34
CA VAL A 117 2.11 10.48 -0.65
C VAL A 117 1.03 9.54 -0.17
N ALA A 118 0.55 8.67 -1.03
CA ALA A 118 -0.43 7.64 -0.68
C ALA A 118 0.19 6.25 -0.80
N ASN A 119 0.04 5.45 0.25
CA ASN A 119 0.29 4.02 0.25
C ASN A 119 -1.04 3.32 -0.05
N ILE A 120 -1.12 2.61 -1.19
CA ILE A 120 -2.32 1.89 -1.65
C ILE A 120 -1.92 0.43 -1.86
N TRP A 121 -1.93 -0.33 -0.79
CA TRP A 121 -1.30 -1.65 -0.70
C TRP A 121 -1.84 -2.73 -1.61
N ASN A 122 -3.07 -2.60 -2.12
CA ASN A 122 -3.64 -3.56 -3.08
C ASN A 122 -3.53 -3.09 -4.54
N SER A 123 -2.85 -1.97 -4.81
CA SER A 123 -2.74 -1.43 -6.17
C SER A 123 -1.73 -2.20 -7.03
N ASP A 124 -1.99 -2.19 -8.33
CA ASP A 124 -1.09 -2.66 -9.38
C ASP A 124 -0.60 -1.48 -10.26
N ASP A 125 0.20 -1.77 -11.26
CA ASP A 125 0.83 -0.77 -12.12
C ASP A 125 0.00 -0.42 -13.38
N ARG A 126 -1.20 -0.99 -13.58
CA ARG A 126 -2.00 -0.83 -14.80
C ARG A 126 -3.43 -0.41 -14.60
N ASN A 127 -4.08 -0.94 -13.58
CA ASN A 127 -5.55 -0.94 -13.49
C ASN A 127 -6.09 0.02 -12.44
N TRP A 128 -5.23 0.66 -11.66
CA TRP A 128 -5.64 1.60 -10.63
C TRP A 128 -5.49 3.04 -11.10
N LYS A 129 -6.50 3.85 -10.76
CA LYS A 129 -6.52 5.28 -11.00
C LYS A 129 -6.67 6.01 -9.68
N VAL A 130 -5.81 6.99 -9.42
CA VAL A 130 -5.82 7.76 -8.16
C VAL A 130 -5.99 9.23 -8.45
N GLU A 131 -7.18 9.76 -8.18
CA GLU A 131 -7.56 11.15 -8.43
C GLU A 131 -7.40 12.00 -7.17
N VAL A 132 -6.95 13.25 -7.34
CA VAL A 132 -6.76 14.23 -6.26
C VAL A 132 -7.79 15.33 -6.37
N TYR A 133 -8.38 15.67 -5.23
CA TYR A 133 -9.33 16.76 -5.08
C TYR A 133 -8.79 17.73 -4.02
N GLU A 134 -8.62 18.99 -4.39
CA GLU A 134 -8.24 20.09 -3.50
C GLU A 134 -9.47 20.99 -3.29
N ASN A 135 -9.87 21.19 -2.03
CA ASN A 135 -11.07 21.95 -1.68
C ASN A 135 -12.33 21.50 -2.45
N GLY A 136 -12.47 20.19 -2.65
CA GLY A 136 -13.61 19.56 -3.34
C GLY A 136 -13.55 19.58 -4.88
N ASN A 137 -12.53 20.20 -5.49
CA ASN A 137 -12.34 20.24 -6.94
C ASN A 137 -11.26 19.26 -7.38
N LYS A 138 -11.54 18.48 -8.43
CA LYS A 138 -10.50 17.62 -9.02
C LYS A 138 -9.37 18.48 -9.57
N THR A 139 -8.15 18.24 -9.09
CA THR A 139 -6.94 19.01 -9.50
C THR A 139 -5.93 18.20 -10.28
N GLY A 140 -6.00 16.88 -10.21
CA GLY A 140 -5.12 16.00 -10.98
C GLY A 140 -5.25 14.53 -10.62
N GLU A 141 -4.22 13.79 -10.99
CA GLU A 141 -4.06 12.36 -10.70
C GLU A 141 -2.66 12.13 -10.11
N MET A 142 -2.55 11.22 -9.14
CA MET A 142 -1.28 10.86 -8.52
C MET A 142 -0.43 10.01 -9.47
N THR A 143 0.88 10.17 -9.39
CA THR A 143 1.86 9.36 -10.11
C THR A 143 2.34 8.22 -9.21
N ARG A 144 2.37 7.00 -9.76
CA ARG A 144 2.91 5.84 -9.05
C ARG A 144 4.43 5.88 -9.06
N GLU A 145 5.01 5.90 -7.88
CA GLU A 145 6.46 5.95 -7.67
C GLU A 145 6.86 5.08 -6.49
N LYS A 146 8.09 4.54 -6.51
CA LYS A 146 8.62 3.81 -5.38
C LYS A 146 8.85 4.73 -4.20
N SER A 147 8.34 4.35 -3.04
CA SER A 147 8.54 5.12 -1.82
C SER A 147 8.68 4.22 -0.60
N LEU A 148 9.23 4.80 0.44
CA LEU A 148 9.24 4.26 1.79
C LEU A 148 7.91 4.61 2.47
N ASP A 149 7.36 3.67 3.24
CA ASP A 149 6.22 4.01 4.10
C ASP A 149 6.70 4.73 5.36
N ALA A 150 6.24 5.96 5.54
CA ALA A 150 6.64 6.77 6.69
C ALA A 150 6.17 6.18 8.02
N TRP A 151 4.96 5.61 8.06
CA TRP A 151 4.44 4.98 9.25
C TRP A 151 5.16 3.66 9.55
N GLY A 152 5.32 2.81 8.54
CA GLY A 152 6.03 1.54 8.70
C GLY A 152 7.44 1.74 9.21
N ALA A 153 8.20 2.66 8.60
CA ALA A 153 9.55 2.95 9.04
C ALA A 153 9.60 3.67 10.40
N GLY A 154 8.72 4.65 10.63
CA GLY A 154 8.63 5.36 11.91
C GLY A 154 8.33 4.41 13.06
N TYR A 155 7.40 3.49 12.87
CA TYR A 155 7.05 2.50 13.88
C TYR A 155 8.19 1.49 14.12
N HIS A 156 8.69 0.86 13.04
CA HIS A 156 9.72 -0.16 13.20
C HIS A 156 11.04 0.42 13.71
N VAL A 157 11.50 1.53 13.18
CA VAL A 157 12.79 2.12 13.57
C VAL A 157 12.64 2.98 14.83
N GLY A 158 11.64 3.86 14.87
CA GLY A 158 11.49 4.83 15.95
C GLY A 158 10.93 4.23 17.24
N VAL A 159 9.99 3.29 17.14
CA VAL A 159 9.32 2.71 18.32
C VAL A 159 9.90 1.35 18.67
N LEU A 160 10.04 0.46 17.70
CA LEU A 160 10.51 -0.90 17.94
C LEU A 160 12.05 -1.05 17.88
N SER A 161 12.78 0.03 17.60
CA SER A 161 14.24 0.03 17.49
C SER A 161 14.78 -1.01 16.49
N ALA A 162 14.02 -1.25 15.41
CA ALA A 162 14.46 -2.13 14.34
C ALA A 162 15.64 -1.52 13.56
N ASN A 163 16.39 -2.38 12.85
CA ASN A 163 17.53 -1.91 12.07
C ASN A 163 17.04 -0.93 10.95
N PRO A 164 17.53 0.32 10.93
CA PRO A 164 17.15 1.30 9.92
C PRO A 164 17.47 0.89 8.49
N ASP A 165 18.50 0.08 8.27
CA ASP A 165 18.89 -0.35 6.92
C ASP A 165 17.88 -1.32 6.30
N SER A 166 17.21 -2.11 7.11
CA SER A 166 16.19 -3.06 6.65
C SER A 166 14.75 -2.53 6.72
N HIS A 167 14.46 -1.59 7.62
CA HIS A 167 13.10 -1.12 7.88
C HIS A 167 12.90 0.38 7.59
N GLY A 168 13.97 1.13 7.46
CA GLY A 168 13.94 2.59 7.30
C GLY A 168 14.37 3.10 5.92
N LYS A 169 14.77 2.24 4.99
CA LYS A 169 15.31 2.65 3.68
C LYS A 169 14.71 1.92 2.46
N THR A 170 14.04 0.79 2.68
CA THR A 170 13.48 0.01 1.57
C THR A 170 12.26 0.69 0.99
N THR A 171 12.24 0.84 -0.32
CA THR A 171 11.10 1.42 -1.06
C THR A 171 10.27 0.33 -1.72
N TYR A 172 8.97 0.59 -1.87
CA TYR A 172 7.97 -0.33 -2.41
C TYR A 172 7.17 0.32 -3.54
N ASP A 173 6.57 -0.50 -4.41
CA ASP A 173 6.00 -0.06 -5.69
C ASP A 173 4.58 0.50 -5.60
N HIS A 174 3.86 0.27 -4.50
CA HIS A 174 2.44 0.61 -4.37
C HIS A 174 2.19 1.99 -3.75
N PHE A 175 3.10 2.93 -4.00
CA PHE A 175 3.01 4.32 -3.56
C PHE A 175 2.67 5.24 -4.71
N TYR A 176 1.99 6.34 -4.37
CA TYR A 176 1.57 7.38 -5.31
C TYR A 176 1.91 8.74 -4.75
N HIS A 177 2.41 9.63 -5.61
CA HIS A 177 2.85 10.96 -5.28
C HIS A 177 2.07 12.02 -6.05
N TYR A 178 1.81 13.15 -5.41
CA TYR A 178 1.19 14.30 -6.05
C TYR A 178 1.65 15.60 -5.40
N LYS A 179 2.02 16.56 -6.23
CA LYS A 179 2.35 17.92 -5.79
C LYS A 179 1.07 18.75 -5.77
N LEU A 180 0.67 19.23 -4.58
CA LEU A 180 -0.51 20.07 -4.39
C LEU A 180 -0.35 21.41 -5.12
N LYS A 181 -1.45 21.91 -5.68
CA LYS A 181 -1.53 23.27 -6.22
C LYS A 181 -1.63 24.31 -5.11
N ASP A 182 -2.29 23.94 -4.01
CA ASP A 182 -2.35 24.71 -2.78
C ASP A 182 -1.94 23.83 -1.59
N ALA A 183 -0.76 24.11 -1.04
CA ALA A 183 -0.24 23.39 0.14
C ALA A 183 -1.15 23.45 1.38
N LYS A 184 -2.13 24.34 1.41
CA LYS A 184 -3.09 24.52 2.52
C LYS A 184 -4.46 23.92 2.21
N ALA A 185 -4.67 23.40 1.01
CA ALA A 185 -5.95 22.83 0.63
C ALA A 185 -6.38 21.69 1.56
N ALA A 186 -7.67 21.54 1.73
CA ALA A 186 -8.28 20.30 2.19
C ALA A 186 -8.21 19.30 1.05
N VAL A 187 -7.56 18.16 1.27
CA VAL A 187 -7.27 17.18 0.21
C VAL A 187 -8.03 15.88 0.45
N GLU A 188 -8.66 15.41 -0.62
CA GLU A 188 -9.24 14.08 -0.72
C GLU A 188 -8.61 13.36 -1.90
N ILE A 189 -8.32 12.06 -1.76
CA ILE A 189 -8.04 11.20 -2.91
C ILE A 189 -9.15 10.18 -3.11
N ARG A 190 -9.32 9.80 -4.38
CA ARG A 190 -10.21 8.72 -4.81
C ARG A 190 -9.42 7.73 -5.64
N ALA A 191 -9.20 6.55 -5.08
CA ALA A 191 -8.52 5.46 -5.75
C ALA A 191 -9.56 4.47 -6.28
N THR A 192 -9.57 4.28 -7.59
CA THR A 192 -10.48 3.34 -8.28
C THR A 192 -9.68 2.09 -8.65
N ASP A 193 -10.16 0.93 -8.24
CA ASP A 193 -9.56 -0.37 -8.56
C ASP A 193 -9.99 -0.89 -9.94
N CYS A 194 -9.44 -2.05 -10.32
CA CYS A 194 -9.74 -2.71 -11.60
C CYS A 194 -11.21 -3.17 -11.76
N PHE A 195 -11.99 -3.18 -10.68
CA PHE A 195 -13.42 -3.50 -10.70
C PHE A 195 -14.32 -2.27 -10.69
N GLY A 196 -13.72 -1.06 -10.67
CA GLY A 196 -14.45 0.20 -10.60
C GLY A 196 -14.88 0.60 -9.19
N LYS A 197 -14.45 -0.13 -8.15
CA LYS A 197 -14.71 0.27 -6.77
C LYS A 197 -13.83 1.45 -6.40
N VAL A 198 -14.44 2.47 -5.81
CA VAL A 198 -13.76 3.69 -5.36
C VAL A 198 -13.51 3.61 -3.86
N TYR A 199 -12.26 3.82 -3.49
CA TYR A 199 -11.82 4.01 -2.11
C TYR A 199 -11.44 5.48 -1.92
N THR A 200 -11.94 6.10 -0.85
CA THR A 200 -11.73 7.52 -0.60
C THR A 200 -10.97 7.72 0.71
N GLN A 201 -10.02 8.63 0.69
CA GLN A 201 -9.32 9.07 1.89
C GLN A 201 -9.10 10.58 1.86
N ASN A 202 -9.33 11.22 3.03
CA ASN A 202 -8.99 12.60 3.25
C ASN A 202 -7.56 12.72 3.79
N VAL A 203 -6.84 13.71 3.31
CA VAL A 203 -5.56 14.11 3.93
C VAL A 203 -5.84 15.04 5.09
N PHE A 204 -5.23 14.77 6.19
CA PHE A 204 -5.28 15.62 7.36
C PHE A 204 -4.63 16.99 7.09
N THR A 205 -5.22 18.03 7.61
CA THR A 205 -4.79 19.41 7.38
C THR A 205 -4.02 20.01 8.55
N THR A 206 -4.03 19.34 9.71
CA THR A 206 -3.32 19.77 10.93
C THR A 206 -2.23 18.79 11.32
N ALA A 207 -1.24 19.26 12.08
CA ALA A 207 -0.19 18.39 12.60
C ALA A 207 -0.74 17.28 13.52
N ALA A 208 -1.78 17.56 14.30
CA ALA A 208 -2.44 16.56 15.14
C ALA A 208 -3.14 15.48 14.32
N GLU A 209 -3.66 15.80 13.15
CA GLU A 209 -4.30 14.88 12.23
C GLU A 209 -3.29 14.01 11.47
N THR A 210 -2.03 14.45 11.36
CA THR A 210 -0.94 13.66 10.75
C THR A 210 -0.28 12.69 11.72
N ASP A 211 -0.55 12.80 13.01
CA ASP A 211 -0.14 11.82 14.02
C ASP A 211 -1.00 10.55 13.88
N TYR A 212 -0.71 9.76 12.88
CA TYR A 212 -1.30 8.41 12.81
C TYR A 212 -0.95 7.66 14.09
N PRO A 213 -1.94 7.06 14.77
CA PRO A 213 -1.66 6.27 15.96
C PRO A 213 -0.73 5.13 15.56
N MET A 214 0.50 5.18 16.07
CA MET A 214 1.54 4.19 15.80
C MET A 214 1.29 2.88 16.55
N VAL A 215 0.35 2.86 17.45
CA VAL A 215 0.08 1.74 18.34
C VAL A 215 -1.33 1.19 18.07
N ASP A 216 -1.61 0.01 18.54
CA ASP A 216 -2.80 -0.83 18.52
C ASP A 216 -4.20 -0.15 18.59
N ASN A 217 -4.27 1.15 18.48
CA ASN A 217 -5.49 1.95 18.45
C ASN A 217 -6.11 2.01 17.05
N TYR A 218 -6.09 0.92 16.32
CA TYR A 218 -7.02 0.79 15.22
C TYR A 218 -8.44 0.78 15.79
N PRO A 219 -9.34 1.62 15.27
CA PRO A 219 -10.73 1.55 15.71
C PRO A 219 -11.21 0.11 15.54
N ALA A 220 -11.82 -0.43 16.58
CA ALA A 220 -12.47 -1.73 16.48
C ALA A 220 -13.44 -1.67 15.30
N VAL A 221 -13.35 -2.66 14.43
CA VAL A 221 -14.34 -2.82 13.36
C VAL A 221 -15.66 -3.06 14.06
N ALA A 222 -16.63 -2.17 13.89
CA ALA A 222 -18.01 -2.53 14.14
C ALA A 222 -18.34 -3.67 13.19
N GLU A 223 -18.71 -4.83 13.74
CA GLU A 223 -19.15 -6.00 12.99
C GLU A 223 -20.40 -5.69 12.19
#